data_30fa30cf997127e1a630c6bd7964a2bd
#
_entry.id   30fa30cf997127e1a630c6bd7964a2bd
#
_cell.length_a   1.000
_cell.length_b   1.000
_cell.length_c   1.000
_cell.angle_alpha   90.00
_cell.angle_beta   90.00
_cell.angle_gamma   90.00
#
_symmetry.space_group_name_H-M   'P 1'
#
loop_
_entity.id
_entity.type
_entity.pdbx_description
1 polymer ?
#
loop_
_entity_poly.entity_id
_entity_poly.type
_entity_poly.pdbx_seq_one_letter_code
_entity_poly.pdbx_strand_id
1 'polypeptide(L)'
;MQTKLLMVSVITMALLAGCSGKSDSGSASSSGAMVAFVKTQDGSPLEIKAAFFDTAQAKEFSTTGKNPYIGNAEASVKGKKLFQMYSCTQCHGGDAGGQTGPSLHGPDFTYAKDATNKGMFETIWNGTNGGMGAKGKGLMDPTDPSNGLKPDEVLQIQAWIRSHNDKLTGNE
;
A
#
# COMPACT_ATOMS: atom_id res chain seq x y z
N MET A 1 -43.56 -70.77 26.59
CA MET A 1 -42.77 -71.06 27.79
C MET A 1 -41.81 -69.90 28.00
N GLN A 2 -42.13 -69.03 28.93
CA GLN A 2 -41.30 -68.69 30.12
C GLN A 2 -39.96 -67.96 29.67
N THR A 3 -39.53 -66.84 30.20
CA THR A 3 -39.82 -66.13 31.43
C THR A 3 -39.22 -64.75 31.37
N LYS A 4 -39.89 -63.80 31.96
CA LYS A 4 -39.47 -62.46 32.34
C LYS A 4 -38.08 -62.34 32.94
N LEU A 5 -37.35 -61.26 32.67
CA LEU A 5 -36.75 -60.54 33.77
C LEU A 5 -36.56 -59.05 33.42
N LEU A 6 -37.22 -58.24 34.22
CA LEU A 6 -37.10 -56.82 34.39
C LEU A 6 -35.78 -56.51 35.10
N MET A 7 -35.00 -55.55 34.61
CA MET A 7 -34.12 -54.79 35.51
C MET A 7 -34.24 -53.32 35.18
N VAL A 8 -34.77 -52.66 36.17
CA VAL A 8 -34.83 -51.20 36.35
C VAL A 8 -33.42 -50.73 36.68
N SER A 9 -32.94 -49.73 36.01
CA SER A 9 -31.75 -49.01 36.47
C SER A 9 -31.92 -47.53 36.25
N VAL A 10 -31.89 -46.92 37.35
CA VAL A 10 -31.96 -45.56 37.84
C VAL A 10 -31.35 -44.50 36.92
N ILE A 11 -32.16 -43.51 36.63
CA ILE A 11 -31.81 -42.24 35.98
C ILE A 11 -31.07 -41.38 37.00
N THR A 12 -29.82 -41.04 36.67
CA THR A 12 -29.10 -39.94 37.35
C THR A 12 -29.08 -38.74 36.44
N MET A 13 -29.88 -37.75 36.76
CA MET A 13 -30.03 -36.48 36.09
C MET A 13 -28.95 -35.54 36.61
N ALA A 14 -27.87 -35.32 35.79
CA ALA A 14 -26.87 -34.29 36.06
C ALA A 14 -27.27 -33.02 35.30
N LEU A 15 -27.73 -32.02 36.05
CA LEU A 15 -27.93 -30.65 35.58
C LEU A 15 -26.57 -29.99 35.40
N LEU A 16 -26.15 -29.80 34.15
CA LEU A 16 -25.07 -28.92 33.81
C LEU A 16 -25.66 -27.60 33.31
N ALA A 17 -25.55 -26.59 34.14
CA ALA A 17 -25.85 -25.19 33.79
C ALA A 17 -24.96 -24.74 32.63
N GLY A 18 -25.53 -24.55 31.46
CA GLY A 18 -24.88 -23.97 30.31
C GLY A 18 -24.71 -22.47 30.51
N CYS A 19 -23.47 -22.02 30.70
CA CYS A 19 -23.13 -20.62 30.48
C CYS A 19 -23.24 -20.32 28.99
N SER A 20 -24.25 -19.54 28.62
CA SER A 20 -24.42 -18.94 27.30
C SER A 20 -23.36 -17.85 27.14
N GLY A 21 -22.19 -18.22 26.72
CA GLY A 21 -21.15 -17.28 26.25
C GLY A 21 -21.57 -16.73 24.92
N LYS A 22 -22.03 -15.48 24.92
CA LYS A 22 -22.27 -14.67 23.73
C LYS A 22 -20.91 -14.46 23.06
N SER A 23 -20.68 -15.16 21.96
CA SER A 23 -19.52 -14.92 21.11
C SER A 23 -19.75 -13.59 20.40
N ASP A 24 -19.25 -12.51 20.98
CA ASP A 24 -19.00 -11.29 20.24
C ASP A 24 -17.92 -11.63 19.20
N SER A 25 -18.37 -11.80 17.95
CA SER A 25 -17.49 -11.77 16.78
C SER A 25 -16.96 -10.35 16.66
N GLY A 26 -16.02 -10.00 17.51
CA GLY A 26 -15.13 -8.87 17.30
C GLY A 26 -14.38 -9.13 16.01
N SER A 27 -14.75 -8.39 14.96
CA SER A 27 -13.93 -8.26 13.75
C SER A 27 -12.57 -7.75 14.21
N ALA A 28 -11.64 -8.65 14.45
CA ALA A 28 -10.25 -8.31 14.63
C ALA A 28 -9.77 -7.75 13.30
N SER A 29 -9.80 -6.42 13.18
CA SER A 29 -9.03 -5.71 12.19
C SER A 29 -7.58 -6.14 12.43
N SER A 30 -7.07 -7.07 11.61
CA SER A 30 -5.67 -7.41 11.58
C SER A 30 -4.95 -6.16 11.07
N SER A 31 -4.46 -5.32 11.98
CA SER A 31 -3.48 -4.30 11.66
C SER A 31 -2.19 -5.04 11.29
N GLY A 32 -2.09 -5.46 10.03
CA GLY A 32 -0.86 -6.00 9.48
C GLY A 32 0.26 -4.97 9.73
N ALA A 33 1.41 -5.43 10.19
CA ALA A 33 2.57 -4.55 10.33
C ALA A 33 2.87 -3.89 8.98
N MET A 34 3.22 -2.61 9.00
CA MET A 34 3.64 -1.90 7.79
C MET A 34 4.90 -2.56 7.20
N VAL A 35 4.98 -2.62 5.87
CA VAL A 35 6.22 -3.00 5.19
C VAL A 35 7.32 -2.00 5.54
N ALA A 36 8.56 -2.48 5.66
CA ALA A 36 9.69 -1.59 5.88
C ALA A 36 9.97 -0.75 4.62
N PHE A 37 9.92 0.56 4.74
CA PHE A 37 10.34 1.49 3.69
C PHE A 37 11.81 1.89 3.90
N VAL A 38 12.51 2.14 2.79
CA VAL A 38 13.92 2.58 2.83
C VAL A 38 14.15 3.77 1.90
N LYS A 39 15.08 4.62 2.28
CA LYS A 39 15.47 5.77 1.46
C LYS A 39 16.24 5.30 0.21
N THR A 40 15.96 5.91 -0.93
CA THR A 40 16.64 5.61 -2.18
C THR A 40 18.09 6.11 -2.17
N GLN A 41 18.38 7.14 -1.36
CA GLN A 41 19.69 7.76 -1.26
C GLN A 41 20.75 6.83 -0.65
N ASP A 42 20.41 6.08 0.39
CA ASP A 42 21.39 5.36 1.21
C ASP A 42 20.90 4.01 1.78
N GLY A 43 19.64 3.63 1.48
CA GLY A 43 19.04 2.40 1.99
C GLY A 43 18.66 2.44 3.47
N SER A 44 18.86 3.56 4.16
CA SER A 44 18.47 3.69 5.56
C SER A 44 16.95 3.65 5.73
N PRO A 45 16.45 3.27 6.93
CA PRO A 45 15.02 3.24 7.20
C PRO A 45 14.33 4.58 6.88
N LEU A 46 13.17 4.50 6.23
CA LEU A 46 12.33 5.63 5.89
C LEU A 46 11.06 5.59 6.75
N GLU A 47 10.99 6.49 7.72
CA GLU A 47 9.83 6.62 8.59
C GLU A 47 8.72 7.42 7.91
N ILE A 48 7.54 6.80 7.76
CA ILE A 48 6.35 7.45 7.23
C ILE A 48 5.24 7.33 8.28
N LYS A 49 4.66 8.47 8.66
CA LYS A 49 3.59 8.49 9.67
C LYS A 49 2.40 7.64 9.20
N ALA A 50 1.98 6.67 10.01
CA ALA A 50 0.84 5.80 9.70
C ALA A 50 -0.44 6.59 9.38
N ALA A 51 -0.63 7.75 9.99
CA ALA A 51 -1.77 8.64 9.74
C ALA A 51 -1.81 9.21 8.31
N PHE A 52 -0.74 9.13 7.53
CA PHE A 52 -0.75 9.56 6.13
C PHE A 52 -1.39 8.52 5.20
N PHE A 53 -1.45 7.26 5.61
CA PHE A 53 -2.13 6.18 4.89
C PHE A 53 -3.63 6.21 5.26
N ASP A 54 -4.34 7.27 4.86
CA ASP A 54 -5.69 7.58 5.30
C ASP A 54 -6.82 6.96 4.43
N THR A 55 -6.49 6.39 3.26
CA THR A 55 -7.42 5.65 2.40
C THR A 55 -7.28 4.13 2.56
N ALA A 56 -8.28 3.37 2.12
CA ALA A 56 -8.22 1.90 2.11
C ALA A 56 -7.05 1.40 1.25
N GLN A 57 -6.84 2.00 0.08
CA GLN A 57 -5.78 1.65 -0.86
C GLN A 57 -4.39 1.97 -0.33
N ALA A 58 -4.23 3.14 0.31
CA ALA A 58 -2.96 3.48 0.94
C ALA A 58 -2.64 2.53 2.11
N LYS A 59 -3.64 2.13 2.91
CA LYS A 59 -3.48 1.15 3.98
C LYS A 59 -3.09 -0.22 3.44
N GLU A 60 -3.73 -0.70 2.38
CA GLU A 60 -3.37 -1.95 1.72
C GLU A 60 -1.92 -1.90 1.22
N PHE A 61 -1.55 -0.82 0.52
CA PHE A 61 -0.17 -0.63 0.09
C PHE A 61 0.82 -0.64 1.26
N SER A 62 0.49 0.02 2.38
CA SER A 62 1.37 0.08 3.55
C SER A 62 1.69 -1.29 4.16
N THR A 63 0.87 -2.29 3.93
CA THR A 63 1.04 -3.66 4.47
C THR A 63 1.53 -4.65 3.42
N THR A 64 1.29 -4.40 2.14
CA THR A 64 1.61 -5.34 1.05
C THR A 64 2.74 -4.86 0.15
N GLY A 65 2.99 -3.56 0.08
CA GLY A 65 3.87 -2.93 -0.91
C GLY A 65 3.30 -2.93 -2.35
N LYS A 66 2.10 -3.48 -2.56
CA LYS A 66 1.42 -3.56 -3.86
C LYS A 66 0.49 -2.37 -4.05
N ASN A 67 0.44 -1.83 -5.26
CA ASN A 67 -0.43 -0.70 -5.59
C ASN A 67 -1.79 -1.18 -6.08
N PRO A 68 -2.88 -0.95 -5.32
CA PRO A 68 -4.22 -1.39 -5.70
C PRO A 68 -4.82 -0.64 -6.89
N TYR A 69 -4.22 0.48 -7.31
CA TYR A 69 -4.70 1.28 -8.43
C TYR A 69 -4.18 0.83 -9.80
N ILE A 70 -3.31 -0.19 -9.87
CA ILE A 70 -2.81 -0.68 -11.15
C ILE A 70 -3.95 -1.18 -12.02
N GLY A 71 -4.02 -0.67 -13.25
CA GLY A 71 -5.13 -0.95 -14.18
C GLY A 71 -6.40 -0.14 -13.96
N ASN A 72 -6.45 0.72 -12.93
CA ASN A 72 -7.61 1.58 -12.68
C ASN A 72 -7.52 2.87 -13.51
N ALA A 73 -8.43 3.02 -14.48
CA ALA A 73 -8.44 4.15 -15.41
C ALA A 73 -8.69 5.51 -14.71
N GLU A 74 -9.58 5.55 -13.70
CA GLU A 74 -9.88 6.77 -12.97
C GLU A 74 -8.67 7.24 -12.14
N ALA A 75 -8.02 6.30 -11.44
CA ALA A 75 -6.80 6.59 -10.69
C ALA A 75 -5.67 7.06 -11.62
N SER A 76 -5.53 6.45 -12.80
CA SER A 76 -4.56 6.88 -13.82
C SER A 76 -4.80 8.31 -14.28
N VAL A 77 -6.05 8.70 -14.55
CA VAL A 77 -6.39 10.10 -14.92
C VAL A 77 -6.04 11.09 -13.80
N LYS A 78 -6.34 10.74 -12.55
CA LYS A 78 -5.96 11.56 -11.38
C LYS A 78 -4.43 11.62 -11.23
N GLY A 79 -3.75 10.49 -11.38
CA GLY A 79 -2.30 10.40 -11.31
C GLY A 79 -1.60 11.28 -12.34
N LYS A 80 -2.10 11.32 -13.58
CA LYS A 80 -1.59 12.24 -14.62
C LYS A 80 -1.69 13.70 -14.17
N LYS A 81 -2.82 14.11 -13.62
CA LYS A 81 -3.00 15.49 -13.12
C LYS A 81 -2.03 15.81 -11.98
N LEU A 82 -1.87 14.91 -11.04
CA LEU A 82 -0.93 15.06 -9.93
C LEU A 82 0.52 15.14 -10.44
N PHE A 83 0.92 14.30 -11.40
CA PHE A 83 2.23 14.33 -12.03
C PHE A 83 2.54 15.70 -12.66
N GLN A 84 1.54 16.34 -13.29
CA GLN A 84 1.65 17.69 -13.81
C GLN A 84 1.73 18.74 -12.69
N MET A 85 0.83 18.66 -11.70
CA MET A 85 0.74 19.63 -10.59
C MET A 85 2.03 19.69 -9.76
N TYR A 86 2.65 18.53 -9.51
CA TYR A 86 3.88 18.44 -8.74
C TYR A 86 5.16 18.61 -9.58
N SER A 87 5.00 19.14 -10.81
CA SER A 87 6.08 19.51 -11.73
C SER A 87 7.00 18.35 -12.15
N CYS A 88 6.52 17.11 -12.07
CA CYS A 88 7.29 15.94 -12.50
C CYS A 88 7.58 15.98 -14.00
N THR A 89 6.68 16.60 -14.80
CA THR A 89 6.81 16.78 -16.23
C THR A 89 8.05 17.56 -16.64
N GLN A 90 8.58 18.44 -15.79
CA GLN A 90 9.75 19.25 -16.10
C GLN A 90 11.02 18.42 -16.32
N CYS A 91 11.11 17.29 -15.61
CA CYS A 91 12.26 16.39 -15.74
C CYS A 91 11.91 15.11 -16.52
N HIS A 92 10.71 14.56 -16.31
CA HIS A 92 10.34 13.26 -16.85
C HIS A 92 9.53 13.31 -18.15
N GLY A 93 9.25 14.53 -18.68
CA GLY A 93 8.43 14.71 -19.88
C GLY A 93 6.93 14.58 -19.60
N GLY A 94 6.09 15.00 -20.56
CA GLY A 94 4.63 15.04 -20.42
C GLY A 94 3.94 13.68 -20.37
N ASP A 95 4.63 12.66 -20.85
CA ASP A 95 4.21 11.24 -20.89
C ASP A 95 5.04 10.35 -19.95
N ALA A 96 5.92 10.92 -19.13
CA ALA A 96 6.89 10.21 -18.30
C ALA A 96 7.95 9.40 -19.11
N GLY A 97 8.11 9.67 -20.39
CA GLY A 97 9.09 9.02 -21.26
C GLY A 97 10.53 9.48 -21.06
N GLY A 98 10.75 10.47 -20.19
CA GLY A 98 12.07 11.05 -19.90
C GLY A 98 12.31 12.34 -20.68
N GLN A 99 13.16 13.22 -20.10
CA GLN A 99 13.65 14.45 -20.70
C GLN A 99 15.04 14.79 -20.12
N THR A 100 15.14 15.66 -19.10
CA THR A 100 16.36 15.87 -18.32
C THR A 100 16.51 14.80 -17.23
N GLY A 101 15.42 14.23 -16.78
CA GLY A 101 15.35 13.04 -15.93
C GLY A 101 15.10 11.78 -16.76
N PRO A 102 15.27 10.61 -16.18
CA PRO A 102 15.12 9.33 -16.88
C PRO A 102 13.66 9.04 -17.26
N SER A 103 13.50 8.14 -18.28
CA SER A 103 12.20 7.51 -18.54
C SER A 103 11.71 6.73 -17.32
N LEU A 104 10.41 6.82 -17.05
CA LEU A 104 9.74 6.09 -15.98
C LEU A 104 8.95 4.88 -16.51
N HIS A 105 8.99 4.59 -17.81
CA HIS A 105 8.27 3.48 -18.42
C HIS A 105 8.91 2.11 -18.14
N GLY A 106 10.20 2.08 -17.75
CA GLY A 106 10.95 0.83 -17.61
C GLY A 106 11.18 0.09 -18.93
N PRO A 107 11.72 -1.13 -18.92
CA PRO A 107 12.15 -1.88 -17.70
C PRO A 107 13.47 -1.38 -17.09
N ASP A 108 14.25 -0.56 -17.83
CA ASP A 108 15.57 -0.09 -17.41
C ASP A 108 15.42 1.17 -16.54
N PHE A 109 15.24 0.97 -15.24
CA PHE A 109 15.16 2.05 -14.27
C PHE A 109 16.54 2.45 -13.75
N THR A 110 16.77 3.75 -13.52
CA THR A 110 18.00 4.25 -12.88
C THR A 110 18.24 3.58 -11.51
N TYR A 111 17.18 3.33 -10.75
CA TYR A 111 17.21 2.57 -9.52
C TYR A 111 16.43 1.27 -9.74
N ALA A 112 17.09 0.13 -9.71
CA ALA A 112 16.48 -1.18 -9.99
C ALA A 112 15.23 -1.45 -9.15
N LYS A 113 15.17 -0.93 -7.90
CA LYS A 113 13.99 -1.05 -7.03
C LYS A 113 12.73 -0.39 -7.60
N ASP A 114 12.86 0.58 -8.51
CA ASP A 114 11.72 1.28 -9.12
C ASP A 114 10.92 0.38 -10.09
N ALA A 115 11.43 -0.81 -10.38
CA ALA A 115 10.65 -1.87 -11.02
C ALA A 115 9.45 -2.28 -10.15
N THR A 116 9.54 -2.18 -8.83
CA THR A 116 8.43 -2.42 -7.90
C THR A 116 7.69 -1.14 -7.53
N ASN A 117 6.39 -1.24 -7.20
CA ASN A 117 5.63 -0.08 -6.74
C ASN A 117 6.14 0.44 -5.39
N LYS A 118 6.56 -0.45 -4.48
CA LYS A 118 7.19 -0.04 -3.23
C LYS A 118 8.46 0.77 -3.46
N GLY A 119 9.36 0.29 -4.32
CA GLY A 119 10.61 0.97 -4.61
C GLY A 119 10.41 2.32 -5.28
N MET A 120 9.52 2.41 -6.29
CA MET A 120 9.19 3.67 -6.94
C MET A 120 8.49 4.64 -5.98
N PHE A 121 7.64 4.14 -5.07
CA PHE A 121 7.03 4.95 -4.02
C PHE A 121 8.12 5.60 -3.12
N GLU A 122 9.08 4.83 -2.67
CA GLU A 122 10.19 5.30 -1.83
C GLU A 122 11.01 6.39 -2.54
N THR A 123 11.26 6.20 -3.85
CA THR A 123 11.98 7.16 -4.69
C THR A 123 11.21 8.47 -4.83
N ILE A 124 9.92 8.41 -5.12
CA ILE A 124 9.06 9.60 -5.22
C ILE A 124 8.94 10.29 -3.86
N TRP A 125 8.71 9.52 -2.80
CA TRP A 125 8.45 10.05 -1.46
C TRP A 125 9.64 10.82 -0.90
N ASN A 126 10.83 10.22 -0.94
CA ASN A 126 12.02 10.77 -0.27
C ASN A 126 13.04 11.41 -1.22
N GLY A 127 12.85 11.28 -2.53
CA GLY A 127 13.81 11.79 -3.53
C GLY A 127 15.05 10.91 -3.67
N THR A 128 16.04 11.43 -4.38
CA THR A 128 17.27 10.72 -4.75
C THR A 128 18.50 11.59 -4.55
N ASN A 129 19.71 11.00 -4.67
CA ASN A 129 20.97 11.73 -4.75
C ASN A 129 21.23 12.31 -6.16
N GLY A 130 20.44 11.92 -7.16
CA GLY A 130 20.56 12.37 -8.54
C GLY A 130 19.82 13.67 -8.89
N GLY A 131 19.44 14.47 -7.88
CA GLY A 131 18.80 15.78 -8.09
C GLY A 131 17.26 15.76 -8.02
N MET A 132 16.59 14.62 -7.92
CA MET A 132 15.16 14.54 -7.67
C MET A 132 14.89 14.79 -6.19
N GLY A 133 14.28 15.94 -5.85
CA GLY A 133 13.87 16.26 -4.50
C GLY A 133 12.68 15.40 -4.01
N ALA A 134 12.57 15.26 -2.69
CA ALA A 134 11.42 14.59 -2.06
C ALA A 134 10.10 15.22 -2.47
N LYS A 135 9.06 14.37 -2.66
CA LYS A 135 7.70 14.81 -3.00
C LYS A 135 6.68 14.44 -1.93
N GLY A 136 7.07 13.65 -0.96
CA GLY A 136 6.20 13.21 0.11
C GLY A 136 5.79 14.34 1.06
N LYS A 137 4.59 14.23 1.62
CA LYS A 137 4.04 15.18 2.58
C LYS A 137 4.97 15.37 3.79
N GLY A 138 5.28 16.63 4.06
CA GLY A 138 6.19 17.02 5.13
C GLY A 138 7.68 16.88 4.80
N LEU A 139 8.01 16.47 3.57
CA LEU A 139 9.39 16.39 3.06
C LEU A 139 9.63 17.31 1.87
N MET A 140 8.59 17.62 1.10
CA MET A 140 8.70 18.40 -0.13
C MET A 140 9.08 19.86 0.16
N ASP A 141 8.51 20.43 1.20
CA ASP A 141 8.77 21.80 1.65
C ASP A 141 9.09 21.80 3.15
N PRO A 142 10.35 22.05 3.53
CA PRO A 142 10.75 22.12 4.94
C PRO A 142 10.08 23.24 5.73
N THR A 143 9.59 24.30 5.04
CA THR A 143 8.94 25.46 5.67
C THR A 143 7.43 25.26 5.83
N ASP A 144 6.83 24.35 5.06
CA ASP A 144 5.41 23.96 5.13
C ASP A 144 5.24 22.43 5.20
N PRO A 145 5.20 21.84 6.38
CA PRO A 145 5.00 20.42 6.56
C PRO A 145 3.63 19.90 6.09
N SER A 146 2.69 20.78 5.75
CA SER A 146 1.40 20.39 5.17
C SER A 146 1.51 20.10 3.67
N ASN A 147 2.56 20.60 3.03
CA ASN A 147 2.82 20.46 1.60
C ASN A 147 3.40 19.07 1.24
N GLY A 148 3.19 18.67 -0.01
CA GLY A 148 3.67 17.39 -0.54
C GLY A 148 2.55 16.35 -0.75
N LEU A 149 2.89 15.30 -1.50
CA LEU A 149 1.99 14.22 -1.87
C LEU A 149 1.66 13.33 -0.66
N LYS A 150 0.40 12.96 -0.52
CA LYS A 150 -0.01 11.86 0.35
C LYS A 150 0.34 10.50 -0.29
N PRO A 151 0.45 9.42 0.49
CA PRO A 151 0.69 8.08 -0.06
C PRO A 151 -0.30 7.70 -1.16
N ASP A 152 -1.59 7.95 -0.97
CA ASP A 152 -2.63 7.66 -1.96
C ASP A 152 -2.39 8.37 -3.30
N GLU A 153 -1.95 9.62 -3.27
CA GLU A 153 -1.65 10.42 -4.45
C GLU A 153 -0.42 9.89 -5.20
N VAL A 154 0.60 9.42 -4.47
CA VAL A 154 1.76 8.74 -5.07
C VAL A 154 1.33 7.46 -5.77
N LEU A 155 0.43 6.67 -5.18
CA LEU A 155 -0.10 5.45 -5.80
C LEU A 155 -0.87 5.73 -7.10
N GLN A 156 -1.64 6.83 -7.14
CA GLN A 156 -2.33 7.25 -8.36
C GLN A 156 -1.34 7.67 -9.45
N ILE A 157 -0.29 8.42 -9.10
CA ILE A 157 0.80 8.76 -10.05
C ILE A 157 1.44 7.49 -10.61
N GLN A 158 1.74 6.52 -9.77
CA GLN A 158 2.32 5.25 -10.20
C GLN A 158 1.39 4.48 -11.14
N ALA A 159 0.07 4.45 -10.85
CA ALA A 159 -0.92 3.81 -11.72
C ALA A 159 -0.90 4.43 -13.13
N TRP A 160 -0.74 5.75 -13.23
CA TRP A 160 -0.59 6.41 -14.52
C TRP A 160 0.75 6.08 -15.18
N ILE A 161 1.88 6.12 -14.47
CA ILE A 161 3.19 5.74 -15.01
C ILE A 161 3.15 4.31 -15.56
N ARG A 162 2.63 3.35 -14.77
CA ARG A 162 2.52 1.95 -15.16
C ARG A 162 1.58 1.72 -16.36
N SER A 163 0.63 2.60 -16.61
CA SER A 163 -0.25 2.50 -17.78
C SER A 163 0.48 2.70 -19.13
N HIS A 164 1.72 3.18 -19.11
CA HIS A 164 2.57 3.31 -20.30
C HIS A 164 3.34 2.02 -20.64
N ASN A 165 3.32 1.02 -19.75
CA ASN A 165 3.97 -0.26 -19.98
C ASN A 165 3.17 -1.39 -19.31
N ASP A 166 2.31 -2.01 -20.08
CA ASP A 166 1.39 -3.07 -19.62
C ASP A 166 2.10 -4.37 -19.19
N LYS A 167 3.37 -4.54 -19.56
CA LYS A 167 4.21 -5.69 -19.18
C LYS A 167 4.87 -5.52 -17.82
N LEU A 168 4.75 -4.35 -17.20
CA LEU A 168 5.41 -4.02 -15.96
C LEU A 168 4.43 -3.28 -15.03
N THR A 169 3.75 -4.04 -14.17
CA THR A 169 2.77 -3.48 -13.22
C THR A 169 3.43 -2.95 -11.95
N GLY A 170 4.63 -3.44 -11.61
CA GLY A 170 5.33 -3.14 -10.35
C GLY A 170 4.79 -3.92 -9.14
N ASN A 171 3.89 -4.86 -9.36
CA ASN A 171 3.30 -5.73 -8.33
C ASN A 171 3.86 -7.17 -8.38
N GLU A 172 4.91 -7.39 -9.17
CA GLU A 172 5.60 -8.67 -9.35
C GLU A 172 6.39 -9.09 -8.12
#